data_8a3b16ba20a0b76f5df7b9f4d46b246a
#
_entry.id   8a3b16ba20a0b76f5df7b9f4d46b246a
#
_cell.length_a   1.000
_cell.length_b   1.000
_cell.length_c   1.000
_cell.angle_alpha   90.00
_cell.angle_beta   90.00
_cell.angle_gamma   90.00
#
_symmetry.space_group_name_H-M   'P 1'
#
loop_
_entity.id
_entity.type
_entity.pdbx_description
1 polymer ?
#
loop_
_entity_poly.entity_id
_entity_poly.type
_entity_poly.pdbx_seq_one_letter_code
_entity_poly.pdbx_strand_id
1 'polypeptide(L)' 'LDEPTRGVDVGAKREIYQLMNELAERGIAILMVSSDLPEVLGVSDRIIVLHEGKISGELSRQEATQEKIMTYATGGN' A
#
# COMPACT_ATOMS: atom_id res chain seq x y z
N LEU A 1 9.23 -4.41 -0.12
CA LEU A 1 9.68 -3.04 -0.41
C LEU A 1 9.25 -2.11 0.72
N ASP A 2 10.19 -1.40 1.28
CA ASP A 2 9.93 -0.47 2.39
C ASP A 2 10.01 0.97 1.85
N GLU A 3 8.85 1.66 1.84
CA GLU A 3 8.73 3.03 1.34
C GLU A 3 9.38 3.19 -0.05
N PRO A 4 8.97 2.41 -1.06
CA PRO A 4 9.74 2.28 -2.31
C PRO A 4 9.84 3.57 -3.12
N THR A 5 8.93 4.52 -2.91
CA THR A 5 8.92 5.77 -3.68
C THR A 5 9.24 7.01 -2.85
N ARG A 6 9.69 6.83 -1.60
CA ARG A 6 10.00 7.94 -0.72
C ARG A 6 11.15 8.75 -1.29
N GLY A 7 10.93 10.06 -1.47
CA GLY A 7 11.92 10.95 -2.03
C GLY A 7 12.10 10.85 -3.54
N VAL A 8 11.27 10.06 -4.22
CA VAL A 8 11.35 9.82 -5.66
C VAL A 8 10.37 10.75 -6.39
N ASP A 9 10.77 11.27 -7.55
CA ASP A 9 9.89 12.15 -8.33
C ASP A 9 8.76 11.37 -9.02
N VAL A 10 7.76 12.10 -9.55
CA VAL A 10 6.54 11.52 -10.12
C VAL A 10 6.84 10.58 -11.29
N GLY A 11 7.78 10.94 -12.16
CA GLY A 11 8.11 10.11 -13.31
C GLY A 11 8.74 8.79 -12.91
N ALA A 12 9.67 8.84 -11.96
CA ALA A 12 10.33 7.64 -11.46
C ALA A 12 9.38 6.76 -10.65
N LYS A 13 8.43 7.35 -9.93
CA LYS A 13 7.40 6.58 -9.22
C LYS A 13 6.60 5.71 -10.20
N ARG A 14 6.23 6.28 -11.33
CA ARG A 14 5.47 5.55 -12.36
C ARG A 14 6.23 4.33 -12.85
N GLU A 15 7.54 4.46 -13.06
CA GLU A 15 8.38 3.34 -13.48
C GLU A 15 8.44 2.24 -12.43
N ILE A 16 8.54 2.61 -11.15
CA ILE A 16 8.55 1.66 -10.04
C ILE A 16 7.23 0.88 -9.98
N TYR A 17 6.11 1.57 -10.10
CA TYR A 17 4.80 0.92 -10.06
C TYR A 17 4.59 -0.01 -11.26
N GLN A 18 5.06 0.40 -12.42
CA GLN A 18 4.98 -0.41 -13.63
C GLN A 18 5.78 -1.70 -13.47
N LEU A 19 6.99 -1.61 -12.90
CA LEU A 19 7.81 -2.78 -12.63
C LEU A 19 7.15 -3.72 -11.63
N MET A 20 6.56 -3.18 -10.55
CA MET A 20 5.84 -3.97 -9.57
C MET A 20 4.67 -4.72 -10.21
N ASN A 21 3.94 -4.03 -11.06
CA ASN A 21 2.80 -4.63 -11.76
C ASN A 21 3.23 -5.76 -12.69
N GLU A 22 4.33 -5.57 -13.41
CA GLU A 22 4.88 -6.62 -14.29
C GLU A 22 5.30 -7.86 -13.50
N LEU A 23 5.94 -7.66 -12.35
CA LEU A 23 6.35 -8.77 -11.48
C LEU A 23 5.13 -9.52 -10.93
N ALA A 24 4.09 -8.79 -10.53
CA ALA A 24 2.86 -9.39 -10.03
C ALA A 24 2.16 -10.21 -11.12
N GLU A 25 2.17 -9.74 -12.36
CA GLU A 25 1.60 -10.49 -13.50
C GLU A 25 2.34 -11.78 -13.78
N ARG A 26 3.62 -11.85 -13.39
CA ARG A 26 4.42 -13.08 -13.50
C ARG A 26 4.21 -14.05 -12.34
N GLY A 27 3.27 -13.74 -11.44
CA GLY A 27 2.99 -14.57 -10.28
C GLY A 27 3.86 -14.33 -9.07
N ILE A 28 4.64 -13.25 -9.07
CA ILE A 28 5.50 -12.89 -7.93
C ILE A 28 4.69 -12.09 -6.93
N ALA A 29 4.67 -12.54 -5.68
CA ALA A 29 4.02 -11.81 -4.61
C ALA A 29 4.93 -10.67 -4.14
N ILE A 30 4.35 -9.47 -3.99
CA ILE A 30 5.09 -8.28 -3.57
C ILE A 30 4.50 -7.77 -2.27
N LEU A 31 5.36 -7.60 -1.27
CA LEU A 31 5.00 -6.97 -0.01
C LEU A 31 5.61 -5.56 0.01
N MET A 32 4.77 -4.55 0.19
CA MET A 32 5.19 -3.16 0.23
C MET A 32 4.77 -2.52 1.54
N VAL A 33 5.67 -1.76 2.15
CA VAL A 33 5.37 -0.93 3.32
C VAL A 33 5.40 0.52 2.89
N SER A 34 4.34 1.27 3.18
CA SER A 34 4.26 2.66 2.77
C SER A 34 3.39 3.47 3.74
N SER A 35 3.77 4.72 3.96
CA SER A 35 2.97 5.71 4.67
C SER A 35 2.24 6.66 3.72
N ASP A 36 2.44 6.49 2.43
CA ASP A 36 1.80 7.30 1.39
C ASP A 36 0.45 6.67 1.01
N LEU A 37 -0.65 7.25 1.49
CA LEU A 37 -1.99 6.70 1.27
C LEU A 37 -2.39 6.60 -0.20
N PRO A 38 -2.16 7.62 -1.05
CA PRO A 38 -2.42 7.47 -2.47
C PRO A 38 -1.66 6.31 -3.11
N GLU A 39 -0.42 6.08 -2.71
CA GLU A 39 0.39 4.95 -3.18
C GLU A 39 -0.24 3.62 -2.77
N VAL A 40 -0.57 3.48 -1.49
CA VAL A 40 -1.18 2.25 -0.96
C VAL A 40 -2.48 1.94 -1.69
N LEU A 41 -3.35 2.95 -1.85
CA LEU A 41 -4.63 2.78 -2.51
C LEU A 41 -4.50 2.48 -4.00
N GLY A 42 -3.49 3.07 -4.65
CA GLY A 42 -3.32 2.96 -6.08
C GLY A 42 -2.68 1.66 -6.57
N VAL A 43 -1.83 1.04 -5.75
CA VAL A 43 -1.01 -0.10 -6.21
C VAL A 43 -1.26 -1.40 -5.46
N SER A 44 -1.98 -1.38 -4.36
CA SER A 44 -2.17 -2.57 -3.52
C SER A 44 -3.44 -3.33 -3.87
N ASP A 45 -3.36 -4.65 -3.88
CA ASP A 45 -4.54 -5.52 -4.02
C ASP A 45 -5.16 -5.80 -2.67
N ARG A 46 -4.34 -5.84 -1.64
CA ARG A 46 -4.74 -6.12 -0.27
C ARG A 46 -3.94 -5.23 0.67
N ILE A 47 -4.60 -4.66 1.65
CA ILE A 47 -4.00 -3.71 2.57
C ILE A 47 -4.15 -4.22 4.00
N ILE A 48 -3.02 -4.24 4.71
CA ILE A 48 -2.99 -4.56 6.13
C ILE A 48 -2.57 -3.29 6.86
N VAL A 49 -3.37 -2.87 7.83
CA VAL A 49 -3.11 -1.66 8.61
C VAL A 49 -2.60 -2.04 9.99
N LEU A 50 -1.50 -1.42 10.39
CA LEU A 50 -0.89 -1.64 11.71
C LEU A 50 -1.13 -0.45 12.62
N HIS A 51 -1.34 -0.74 13.89
CA HIS A 51 -1.41 0.27 14.96
C HIS A 51 -0.65 -0.28 16.17
N GLU A 52 0.33 0.46 16.62
CA GLU A 52 1.15 0.09 17.78
C GLU A 52 1.74 -1.33 17.68
N GLY A 53 2.21 -1.69 16.48
CA GLY A 53 2.85 -2.98 16.24
C GLY A 53 1.91 -4.16 16.07
N LYS A 54 0.60 -3.91 16.05
CA LYS A 54 -0.41 -4.96 15.88
C LYS A 54 -1.26 -4.71 14.64
N ILE A 55 -1.77 -5.78 14.05
CA ILE A 55 -2.71 -5.66 12.94
C ILE A 55 -4.02 -5.08 13.46
N SER A 56 -4.36 -3.89 12.98
CA SER A 56 -5.59 -3.20 13.34
C SER A 56 -6.73 -3.48 12.36
N GLY A 57 -6.40 -3.71 11.10
CA GLY A 57 -7.41 -3.99 10.09
C GLY A 57 -6.81 -4.55 8.82
N GLU A 58 -7.67 -5.12 8.00
CA GLU A 58 -7.31 -5.67 6.70
C GLU A 58 -8.41 -5.31 5.71
N LEU A 59 -8.02 -4.82 4.54
CA LEU A 59 -8.96 -4.36 3.51
C LEU A 59 -8.56 -4.93 2.15
N SER A 60 -9.56 -5.37 1.38
CA SER A 60 -9.35 -5.69 -0.02
C SER A 60 -9.29 -4.37 -0.82
N ARG A 61 -8.80 -4.44 -2.04
CA ARG A 61 -8.74 -3.26 -2.92
C ARG A 61 -10.11 -2.59 -3.08
N GLN A 62 -11.15 -3.40 -3.18
CA GLN A 62 -12.51 -2.91 -3.39
C GLN A 62 -13.09 -2.23 -2.15
N GLU A 63 -12.68 -2.66 -0.97
CA GLU A 63 -13.14 -2.12 0.30
C GLU A 63 -12.33 -0.90 0.74
N ALA A 64 -11.10 -0.74 0.24
CA ALA A 64 -10.16 0.23 0.74
C ALA A 64 -10.55 1.67 0.37
N THR A 65 -10.62 2.53 1.39
CA THR A 65 -10.74 3.97 1.23
C THR A 65 -9.76 4.62 2.19
N GLN A 66 -9.38 5.85 1.90
CA GLN A 66 -8.49 6.61 2.78
C GLN A 66 -9.08 6.72 4.18
N GLU A 67 -10.37 6.95 4.28
CA GLU A 67 -11.09 7.06 5.55
C GLU A 67 -11.00 5.77 6.38
N LYS A 68 -11.24 4.61 5.75
CA LYS A 68 -11.16 3.32 6.44
C LYS A 68 -9.73 3.01 6.90
N ILE A 69 -8.74 3.29 6.06
CA ILE A 69 -7.35 3.08 6.43
C ILE A 69 -6.99 3.95 7.64
N MET A 70 -7.37 5.22 7.63
CA MET A 70 -7.07 6.13 8.75
C MET A 70 -7.76 5.70 10.03
N THR A 71 -8.97 5.19 9.94
CA THR A 71 -9.70 4.67 11.10
C THR A 71 -8.91 3.53 11.76
N TYR A 72 -8.44 2.57 10.98
CA TYR A 72 -7.63 1.47 11.51
C TYR A 72 -6.25 1.94 11.98
N ALA A 73 -5.63 2.88 11.27
CA ALA A 73 -4.30 3.37 11.61
C ALA A 73 -4.28 4.12 12.95
N THR A 74 -5.40 4.69 13.36
CA THR A 74 -5.53 5.38 14.66
C THR A 74 -6.09 4.49 15.76
N GLY A 75 -6.24 3.18 15.48
CA GLY A 75 -6.72 2.22 16.46
C GLY A 75 -8.23 2.16 16.60
N GLY A 76 -8.97 2.84 15.72
CA GLY A 76 -10.43 2.80 15.69
C GLY A 76 -10.97 1.56 14.98
N ASN A 77 -12.23 1.33 15.12
CA ASN A 77 -12.93 0.22 14.47
C ASN A 77 -13.82 0.71 13.34
#